data_da302813018366f6f4198f35a1246e5a
#
_entry.id   da302813018366f6f4198f35a1246e5a
#
_cell.length_a   1.000
_cell.length_b   1.000
_cell.length_c   1.000
_cell.angle_alpha   90.00
_cell.angle_beta   90.00
_cell.angle_gamma   90.00
#
_symmetry.space_group_name_H-M   'P 1'
#
loop_
_entity.id
_entity.type
_entity.pdbx_description
1 polymer ?
#
loop_
_entity_poly.entity_id
_entity_poly.type
_entity_poly.pdbx_seq_one_letter_code
_entity_poly.pdbx_strand_id
1 'polypeptide(L)'
;GAAVRAIEFKNVSFCYEDMPEPVLKNAYFSLEYGKLALLYGDSGQGKSTVLSILSGVIPNVTKGTLSGEVRVGGEDVSGQRISDICRRAGVVLQNADAQIIHQRVEDELAFGCENFAFSPEKIGGCIEKACGRMALCPQWGTRTLSGGQKQRLITASALATEQRILLLDEPLANLDRKGAAFLMASLRTLTESGYAVLIVEHRLEQVLPFAHEVWRLRNGSLARQTDQESLRAAQPEAAKPIPAEAR
;
A
#
# COMPACT_ATOMS: atom_id res chain seq x y z
N GLY A 1 26.36 6.23 0.05
CA GLY A 1 26.04 4.81 -0.06
C GLY A 1 24.87 4.63 -1.01
N ALA A 2 24.88 3.56 -1.81
CA ALA A 2 23.76 3.26 -2.70
C ALA A 2 22.46 3.09 -1.89
N ALA A 3 21.39 3.75 -2.32
CA ALA A 3 20.08 3.65 -1.69
C ALA A 3 19.58 2.21 -1.78
N VAL A 4 19.07 1.69 -0.66
CA VAL A 4 18.59 0.30 -0.59
C VAL A 4 17.16 0.23 -1.11
N ARG A 5 16.94 -0.61 -2.14
CA ARG A 5 15.62 -0.82 -2.75
C ARG A 5 14.77 -1.76 -1.92
N ALA A 6 13.57 -1.32 -1.61
CA ALA A 6 12.56 -2.13 -0.96
C ALA A 6 11.79 -2.98 -1.97
N ILE A 7 11.49 -2.41 -3.14
CA ILE A 7 10.74 -3.05 -4.22
C ILE A 7 11.48 -2.82 -5.53
N GLU A 8 11.55 -3.86 -6.36
CA GLU A 8 12.13 -3.74 -7.69
C GLU A 8 11.42 -4.68 -8.69
N PHE A 9 10.98 -4.09 -9.81
CA PHE A 9 10.56 -4.81 -11.01
C PHE A 9 11.62 -4.62 -12.08
N LYS A 10 12.06 -5.72 -12.68
CA LYS A 10 12.93 -5.72 -13.87
C LYS A 10 12.26 -6.49 -14.99
N ASN A 11 11.85 -5.77 -16.03
CA ASN A 11 11.26 -6.34 -17.24
C ASN A 11 10.08 -7.28 -16.94
N VAL A 12 9.16 -6.84 -16.07
CA VAL A 12 8.05 -7.65 -15.60
C VAL A 12 6.88 -7.56 -16.58
N SER A 13 6.42 -8.71 -17.03
CA SER A 13 5.20 -8.87 -17.82
C SER A 13 4.29 -9.87 -17.15
N PHE A 14 2.99 -9.62 -17.21
CA PHE A 14 1.98 -10.53 -16.68
C PHE A 14 0.74 -10.56 -17.56
N CYS A 15 0.28 -11.78 -17.85
CA CYS A 15 -0.97 -12.05 -18.54
C CYS A 15 -1.81 -13.00 -17.71
N TYR A 16 -3.06 -12.63 -17.42
CA TYR A 16 -4.00 -13.53 -16.77
C TYR A 16 -4.33 -14.72 -17.67
N GLU A 17 -4.56 -15.89 -17.06
CA GLU A 17 -4.84 -17.13 -17.80
C GLU A 17 -6.03 -17.01 -18.75
N ASP A 18 -7.07 -16.26 -18.33
CA ASP A 18 -8.33 -16.10 -19.08
C ASP A 18 -8.34 -14.86 -20.00
N MET A 19 -7.23 -14.14 -20.09
CA MET A 19 -7.15 -12.89 -20.84
C MET A 19 -6.21 -13.04 -22.05
N PRO A 20 -6.59 -12.51 -23.23
CA PRO A 20 -5.74 -12.62 -24.42
C PRO A 20 -4.53 -11.69 -24.40
N GLU A 21 -4.62 -10.57 -23.68
CA GLU A 21 -3.58 -9.54 -23.66
C GLU A 21 -2.95 -9.41 -22.27
N PRO A 22 -1.62 -9.17 -22.20
CA PRO A 22 -0.96 -8.91 -20.94
C PRO A 22 -1.41 -7.56 -20.34
N VAL A 23 -1.56 -7.52 -19.01
CA VAL A 23 -1.88 -6.31 -18.26
C VAL A 23 -0.64 -5.52 -17.85
N LEU A 24 0.51 -6.20 -17.76
CA LEU A 24 1.84 -5.58 -17.60
C LEU A 24 2.73 -6.04 -18.75
N LYS A 25 3.48 -5.10 -19.30
CA LYS A 25 4.35 -5.31 -20.47
C LYS A 25 5.71 -4.71 -20.21
N ASN A 26 6.72 -5.56 -20.01
CA ASN A 26 8.09 -5.12 -19.80
C ASN A 26 8.20 -3.98 -18.78
N ALA A 27 7.53 -4.13 -17.65
CA ALA A 27 7.43 -3.10 -16.65
C ALA A 27 8.70 -3.02 -15.78
N TYR A 28 9.15 -1.80 -15.54
CA TYR A 28 10.24 -1.47 -14.63
C TYR A 28 9.69 -0.58 -13.54
N PHE A 29 10.02 -0.90 -12.30
CA PHE A 29 9.60 -0.13 -11.14
C PHE A 29 10.63 -0.29 -10.03
N SER A 30 10.85 0.74 -9.26
CA SER A 30 11.66 0.63 -8.05
C SER A 30 11.17 1.58 -6.97
N LEU A 31 11.29 1.17 -5.71
CA LEU A 31 11.01 1.99 -4.55
C LEU A 31 12.09 1.74 -3.50
N GLU A 32 12.72 2.82 -3.04
CA GLU A 32 13.69 2.77 -1.97
C GLU A 32 13.03 2.83 -0.59
N TYR A 33 13.68 2.26 0.42
CA TYR A 33 13.29 2.52 1.81
C TYR A 33 13.39 4.01 2.11
N GLY A 34 12.51 4.50 2.97
CA GLY A 34 12.43 5.90 3.32
C GLY A 34 11.58 6.75 2.36
N LYS A 35 10.93 6.13 1.38
CA LYS A 35 10.12 6.84 0.39
C LYS A 35 8.68 6.35 0.31
N LEU A 36 7.79 7.27 -0.01
CA LEU A 36 6.40 7.02 -0.33
C LEU A 36 6.20 7.24 -1.83
N ALA A 37 5.73 6.21 -2.52
CA ALA A 37 5.37 6.26 -3.93
C ALA A 37 3.86 6.18 -4.11
N LEU A 38 3.33 7.00 -5.00
CA LEU A 38 1.96 6.93 -5.49
C LEU A 38 1.97 6.25 -6.85
N LEU A 39 1.17 5.21 -7.00
CA LEU A 39 0.88 4.58 -8.29
C LEU A 39 -0.56 4.92 -8.70
N TYR A 40 -0.71 5.53 -9.85
CA TYR A 40 -1.99 5.81 -10.46
C TYR A 40 -2.00 5.36 -11.92
N GLY A 41 -3.14 5.41 -12.55
CA GLY A 41 -3.25 5.07 -13.97
C GLY A 41 -4.67 4.75 -14.37
N ASP A 42 -4.80 4.29 -15.61
CA ASP A 42 -6.09 3.98 -16.20
C ASP A 42 -6.86 2.96 -15.37
N SER A 43 -8.18 3.06 -15.37
CA SER A 43 -9.06 2.08 -14.75
C SER A 43 -8.80 0.70 -15.37
N GLY A 44 -8.70 -0.32 -14.55
CA GLY A 44 -8.45 -1.68 -15.00
C GLY A 44 -7.66 -2.49 -13.98
N GLN A 45 -7.26 -3.69 -14.37
CA GLN A 45 -6.65 -4.67 -13.47
C GLN A 45 -5.15 -4.44 -13.20
N GLY A 46 -4.48 -3.59 -13.99
CA GLY A 46 -3.03 -3.44 -13.93
C GLY A 46 -2.47 -2.97 -12.60
N LYS A 47 -3.10 -2.00 -11.94
CA LYS A 47 -2.68 -1.50 -10.61
C LYS A 47 -2.85 -2.56 -9.53
N SER A 48 -4.00 -3.23 -9.51
CA SER A 48 -4.26 -4.36 -8.62
C SER A 48 -3.30 -5.52 -8.89
N THR A 49 -2.94 -5.75 -10.14
CA THR A 49 -1.95 -6.74 -10.54
C THR A 49 -0.58 -6.46 -9.95
N VAL A 50 -0.14 -5.21 -9.96
CA VAL A 50 1.14 -4.81 -9.32
C VAL A 50 1.13 -5.19 -7.84
N LEU A 51 0.07 -4.84 -7.10
CA LEU A 51 -0.03 -5.19 -5.68
C LEU A 51 -0.12 -6.71 -5.46
N SER A 52 -0.83 -7.42 -6.32
CA SER A 52 -0.95 -8.89 -6.24
C SER A 52 0.38 -9.60 -6.47
N ILE A 53 1.20 -9.09 -7.37
CA ILE A 53 2.57 -9.61 -7.58
C ILE A 53 3.44 -9.34 -6.35
N LEU A 54 3.39 -8.12 -5.82
CA LEU A 54 4.21 -7.71 -4.66
C LEU A 54 3.81 -8.40 -3.35
N SER A 55 2.57 -8.87 -3.24
CA SER A 55 2.06 -9.61 -2.08
C SER A 55 2.15 -11.12 -2.22
N GLY A 56 2.52 -11.63 -3.39
CA GLY A 56 2.61 -13.05 -3.67
C GLY A 56 1.27 -13.72 -4.03
N VAL A 57 0.18 -12.98 -4.10
CA VAL A 57 -1.12 -13.50 -4.59
C VAL A 57 -0.98 -13.98 -6.03
N ILE A 58 -0.22 -13.29 -6.84
CA ILE A 58 0.25 -13.76 -8.13
C ILE A 58 1.69 -14.28 -7.93
N PRO A 59 2.05 -15.49 -8.31
CA PRO A 59 1.22 -16.53 -8.97
C PRO A 59 0.59 -17.55 -8.02
N ASN A 60 0.70 -17.38 -6.70
CA ASN A 60 0.33 -18.44 -5.74
C ASN A 60 -1.18 -18.74 -5.71
N VAL A 61 -2.01 -17.74 -5.87
CA VAL A 61 -3.49 -17.87 -5.87
C VAL A 61 -4.06 -17.58 -7.24
N THR A 62 -3.68 -16.45 -7.82
CA THR A 62 -4.15 -16.03 -9.15
C THR A 62 -3.18 -16.54 -10.21
N LYS A 63 -3.70 -17.31 -11.15
CA LYS A 63 -2.91 -17.94 -12.21
C LYS A 63 -2.77 -17.04 -13.43
N GLY A 64 -1.62 -17.21 -14.10
CA GLY A 64 -1.30 -16.52 -15.32
C GLY A 64 0.18 -16.71 -15.65
N THR A 65 0.65 -16.01 -16.66
CA THR A 65 2.05 -16.06 -17.09
C THR A 65 2.78 -14.82 -16.60
N LEU A 66 3.66 -15.01 -15.63
CA LEU A 66 4.53 -13.97 -15.08
C LEU A 66 5.96 -14.18 -15.59
N SER A 67 6.58 -13.12 -16.11
CA SER A 67 7.98 -13.11 -16.52
C SER A 67 8.71 -11.89 -15.97
N GLY A 68 10.03 -11.91 -16.03
CA GLY A 68 10.87 -10.87 -15.46
C GLY A 68 11.25 -11.16 -14.01
N GLU A 69 11.92 -10.21 -13.37
CA GLU A 69 12.41 -10.35 -12.01
C GLU A 69 11.66 -9.38 -11.07
N VAL A 70 11.18 -9.92 -9.96
CA VAL A 70 10.53 -9.14 -8.90
C VAL A 70 11.28 -9.36 -7.60
N ARG A 71 11.70 -8.26 -6.95
CA ARG A 71 12.32 -8.30 -5.63
C ARG A 71 11.48 -7.50 -4.63
N VAL A 72 11.29 -8.10 -3.47
CA VAL A 72 10.63 -7.47 -2.32
C VAL A 72 11.52 -7.67 -1.10
N GLY A 73 11.93 -6.56 -0.48
CA GLY A 73 12.85 -6.62 0.66
C GLY A 73 14.23 -7.16 0.30
N GLY A 74 14.67 -6.98 -0.94
CA GLY A 74 15.95 -7.44 -1.44
C GLY A 74 16.00 -8.91 -1.89
N GLU A 75 14.89 -9.64 -1.77
CA GLU A 75 14.79 -11.05 -2.16
C GLU A 75 13.93 -11.23 -3.40
N ASP A 76 14.37 -12.10 -4.30
CA ASP A 76 13.57 -12.54 -5.45
C ASP A 76 12.36 -13.33 -4.96
N VAL A 77 11.17 -12.91 -5.38
CA VAL A 77 9.91 -13.54 -4.94
C VAL A 77 9.57 -14.82 -5.71
N SER A 78 10.32 -15.16 -6.76
CA SER A 78 10.11 -16.38 -7.54
C SER A 78 10.14 -17.62 -6.65
N GLY A 79 9.09 -18.44 -6.72
CA GLY A 79 8.95 -19.64 -5.91
C GLY A 79 8.67 -19.41 -4.43
N GLN A 80 8.55 -18.16 -3.99
CA GLN A 80 8.18 -17.87 -2.61
C GLN A 80 6.67 -17.97 -2.39
N ARG A 81 6.28 -18.46 -1.21
CA ARG A 81 4.89 -18.48 -0.77
C ARG A 81 4.46 -17.10 -0.30
N ILE A 82 3.15 -16.88 -0.24
CA ILE A 82 2.59 -15.65 0.32
C ILE A 82 3.13 -15.41 1.74
N SER A 83 3.19 -16.44 2.57
CA SER A 83 3.70 -16.35 3.94
C SER A 83 5.16 -15.88 4.03
N ASP A 84 5.99 -16.20 3.05
CA ASP A 84 7.38 -15.77 3.00
C ASP A 84 7.48 -14.27 2.70
N ILE A 85 6.67 -13.80 1.75
CA ILE A 85 6.63 -12.39 1.32
C ILE A 85 5.98 -11.51 2.40
N CYS A 86 4.92 -11.99 3.05
CA CYS A 86 4.21 -11.26 4.10
C CYS A 86 5.09 -10.92 5.31
N ARG A 87 6.20 -11.62 5.51
CA ARG A 87 7.15 -11.26 6.57
C ARG A 87 7.86 -9.94 6.30
N ARG A 88 7.93 -9.51 5.05
CA ARG A 88 8.62 -8.29 4.62
C ARG A 88 7.67 -7.17 4.23
N ALA A 89 6.53 -7.51 3.68
CA ALA A 89 5.56 -6.55 3.15
C ALA A 89 4.17 -6.77 3.74
N GLY A 90 3.60 -5.73 4.30
CA GLY A 90 2.23 -5.69 4.80
C GLY A 90 1.29 -5.08 3.76
N VAL A 91 0.10 -5.66 3.63
CA VAL A 91 -0.92 -5.22 2.69
C VAL A 91 -2.11 -4.62 3.44
N VAL A 92 -2.50 -3.42 3.04
CA VAL A 92 -3.71 -2.74 3.52
C VAL A 92 -4.69 -2.64 2.36
N LEU A 93 -5.79 -3.39 2.46
CA LEU A 93 -6.81 -3.45 1.42
C LEU A 93 -7.79 -2.27 1.52
N GLN A 94 -8.50 -2.01 0.43
CA GLN A 94 -9.52 -0.96 0.33
C GLN A 94 -10.62 -1.12 1.37
N ASN A 95 -11.08 -2.35 1.60
CA ASN A 95 -12.11 -2.66 2.60
C ASN A 95 -11.47 -3.12 3.91
N ALA A 96 -11.24 -2.17 4.81
CA ALA A 96 -10.67 -2.44 6.13
C ALA A 96 -11.54 -3.39 6.97
N ASP A 97 -12.87 -3.32 6.86
CA ASP A 97 -13.78 -4.18 7.60
C ASP A 97 -13.57 -5.67 7.29
N ALA A 98 -13.20 -6.00 6.06
CA ALA A 98 -12.92 -7.38 5.65
C ALA A 98 -11.62 -7.93 6.26
N GLN A 99 -10.70 -7.07 6.67
CA GLN A 99 -9.42 -7.47 7.26
C GLN A 99 -9.48 -7.58 8.80
N ILE A 100 -10.38 -6.84 9.45
CA ILE A 100 -10.50 -6.81 10.91
C ILE A 100 -11.43 -7.93 11.36
N ILE A 101 -10.90 -8.85 12.16
CA ILE A 101 -11.64 -10.04 12.64
C ILE A 101 -11.80 -10.09 14.16
N HIS A 102 -11.00 -9.37 14.93
CA HIS A 102 -11.05 -9.36 16.39
C HIS A 102 -11.87 -8.19 16.91
N GLN A 103 -12.36 -8.34 18.14
CA GLN A 103 -13.27 -7.35 18.76
C GLN A 103 -12.55 -6.18 19.43
N ARG A 104 -11.25 -6.33 19.74
CA ARG A 104 -10.43 -5.27 20.33
C ARG A 104 -9.20 -5.01 19.49
N VAL A 105 -8.73 -3.75 19.55
CA VAL A 105 -7.52 -3.33 18.86
C VAL A 105 -6.32 -4.19 19.28
N GLU A 106 -6.12 -4.37 20.57
CA GLU A 106 -4.98 -5.18 21.07
C GLU A 106 -5.01 -6.63 20.59
N ASP A 107 -6.19 -7.24 20.50
CA ASP A 107 -6.33 -8.63 20.06
C ASP A 107 -6.03 -8.77 18.55
N GLU A 108 -6.46 -7.79 17.77
CA GLU A 108 -6.16 -7.76 16.33
C GLU A 108 -4.65 -7.64 16.07
N LEU A 109 -3.96 -6.80 16.82
CA LEU A 109 -2.51 -6.63 16.71
C LEU A 109 -1.74 -7.83 17.24
N ALA A 110 -2.18 -8.39 18.36
CA ALA A 110 -1.58 -9.59 18.96
C ALA A 110 -1.63 -10.79 18.02
N PHE A 111 -2.76 -10.99 17.34
CA PHE A 111 -2.95 -12.11 16.42
C PHE A 111 -1.89 -12.15 15.32
N GLY A 112 -1.60 -11.00 14.69
CA GLY A 112 -0.55 -10.89 13.70
C GLY A 112 0.83 -11.25 14.25
N CYS A 113 1.15 -10.75 15.43
CA CYS A 113 2.42 -11.03 16.10
C CYS A 113 2.56 -12.51 16.46
N GLU A 114 1.49 -13.14 16.93
CA GLU A 114 1.46 -14.57 17.24
C GLU A 114 1.69 -15.43 15.98
N ASN A 115 1.10 -15.04 14.86
CA ASN A 115 1.32 -15.70 13.57
C ASN A 115 2.77 -15.65 13.11
N PHE A 116 3.51 -14.61 13.49
CA PHE A 116 4.94 -14.47 13.21
C PHE A 116 5.81 -15.07 14.31
N ALA A 117 5.23 -15.81 15.24
CA ALA A 117 5.90 -16.48 16.34
C ALA A 117 6.71 -15.52 17.25
N PHE A 118 6.23 -14.30 17.44
CA PHE A 118 6.83 -13.36 18.40
C PHE A 118 6.62 -13.87 19.84
N SER A 119 7.61 -13.64 20.69
CA SER A 119 7.48 -14.00 22.11
C SER A 119 6.43 -13.11 22.80
N PRO A 120 5.75 -13.59 23.86
CA PRO A 120 4.78 -12.78 24.60
C PRO A 120 5.35 -11.45 25.11
N GLU A 121 6.60 -11.41 25.52
CA GLU A 121 7.28 -10.22 25.98
C GLU A 121 7.46 -9.19 24.85
N LYS A 122 7.76 -9.66 23.65
CA LYS A 122 7.91 -8.81 22.46
C LYS A 122 6.58 -8.25 21.98
N ILE A 123 5.51 -9.02 22.04
CA ILE A 123 4.18 -8.65 21.53
C ILE A 123 3.67 -7.38 22.22
N GLY A 124 3.75 -7.30 23.54
CA GLY A 124 3.27 -6.14 24.30
C GLY A 124 3.93 -4.83 23.85
N GLY A 125 5.24 -4.83 23.69
CA GLY A 125 6.00 -3.68 23.22
C GLY A 125 5.69 -3.30 21.78
N CYS A 126 5.50 -4.28 20.90
CA CYS A 126 5.12 -4.06 19.50
C CYS A 126 3.73 -3.43 19.38
N ILE A 127 2.75 -3.89 20.17
CA ILE A 127 1.40 -3.32 20.20
C ILE A 127 1.43 -1.88 20.68
N GLU A 128 2.12 -1.60 21.79
CA GLU A 128 2.22 -0.26 22.34
C GLU A 128 2.83 0.72 21.32
N LYS A 129 3.91 0.33 20.69
CA LYS A 129 4.59 1.15 19.69
C LYS A 129 3.73 1.40 18.45
N ALA A 130 3.05 0.37 17.94
CA ALA A 130 2.18 0.48 16.78
C ALA A 130 0.96 1.37 17.08
N CYS A 131 0.33 1.20 18.25
CA CYS A 131 -0.77 2.03 18.70
C CYS A 131 -0.35 3.50 18.87
N GLY A 132 0.81 3.74 19.43
CA GLY A 132 1.35 5.08 19.58
C GLY A 132 1.56 5.78 18.23
N ARG A 133 2.10 5.07 17.24
CA ARG A 133 2.32 5.61 15.88
C ARG A 133 1.04 5.90 15.13
N MET A 134 0.00 5.09 15.33
CA MET A 134 -1.28 5.21 14.63
C MET A 134 -2.37 5.90 15.43
N ALA A 135 -2.05 6.45 16.60
CA ALA A 135 -3.00 7.11 17.50
C ALA A 135 -4.22 6.23 17.80
N LEU A 136 -3.96 5.01 18.23
CA LEU A 136 -4.95 4.03 18.63
C LEU A 136 -4.82 3.70 20.11
N CYS A 137 -5.94 3.35 20.73
CA CYS A 137 -5.96 2.82 22.09
C CYS A 137 -6.13 1.29 22.03
N PRO A 138 -5.24 0.49 22.64
CA PRO A 138 -5.32 -0.96 22.62
C PRO A 138 -6.66 -1.53 23.13
N GLN A 139 -7.31 -0.83 24.04
CA GLN A 139 -8.56 -1.27 24.68
C GLN A 139 -9.81 -0.94 23.85
N TRP A 140 -9.69 -0.17 22.78
CA TRP A 140 -10.84 0.16 21.94
C TRP A 140 -11.45 -1.07 21.30
N GLY A 141 -12.80 -1.09 21.24
CA GLY A 141 -13.53 -2.04 20.43
C GLY A 141 -13.41 -1.72 18.94
N THR A 142 -13.25 -2.73 18.12
CA THR A 142 -13.05 -2.54 16.67
C THR A 142 -14.33 -2.17 15.94
N ARG A 143 -15.50 -2.58 16.45
CA ARG A 143 -16.79 -2.33 15.79
C ARG A 143 -17.20 -0.85 15.75
N THR A 144 -16.75 -0.07 16.72
CA THR A 144 -17.09 1.33 16.86
C THR A 144 -16.07 2.29 16.26
N LEU A 145 -15.02 1.75 15.64
CA LEU A 145 -13.99 2.56 14.99
C LEU A 145 -14.57 3.24 13.74
N SER A 146 -14.15 4.50 13.51
CA SER A 146 -14.39 5.18 12.24
C SER A 146 -13.64 4.49 11.09
N GLY A 147 -14.00 4.79 9.83
CA GLY A 147 -13.27 4.28 8.67
C GLY A 147 -11.78 4.60 8.72
N GLY A 148 -11.42 5.82 9.11
CA GLY A 148 -10.03 6.23 9.27
C GLY A 148 -9.30 5.47 10.37
N GLN A 149 -9.94 5.25 11.51
CA GLN A 149 -9.40 4.45 12.59
C GLN A 149 -9.19 2.99 12.18
N LYS A 150 -10.10 2.42 11.40
CA LYS A 150 -9.96 1.06 10.85
C LYS A 150 -8.77 0.94 9.89
N GLN A 151 -8.59 1.90 9.00
CA GLN A 151 -7.42 1.93 8.13
C GLN A 151 -6.12 2.06 8.93
N ARG A 152 -6.11 2.88 9.97
CA ARG A 152 -4.96 2.99 10.87
C ARG A 152 -4.70 1.70 11.64
N LEU A 153 -5.75 0.97 12.05
CA LEU A 153 -5.60 -0.31 12.73
C LEU A 153 -4.91 -1.36 11.84
N ILE A 154 -5.30 -1.46 10.58
CA ILE A 154 -4.68 -2.40 9.65
C ILE A 154 -3.23 -2.01 9.37
N THR A 155 -2.96 -0.73 9.22
CA THR A 155 -1.57 -0.23 9.11
C THR A 155 -0.77 -0.56 10.38
N ALA A 156 -1.38 -0.39 11.56
CA ALA A 156 -0.76 -0.74 12.83
C ALA A 156 -0.44 -2.24 12.93
N SER A 157 -1.26 -3.12 12.36
CA SER A 157 -0.97 -4.56 12.31
C SER A 157 0.34 -4.85 11.58
N ALA A 158 0.59 -4.20 10.46
CA ALA A 158 1.85 -4.33 9.73
C ALA A 158 3.03 -3.78 10.54
N LEU A 159 2.84 -2.65 11.25
CA LEU A 159 3.87 -2.08 12.11
C LEU A 159 4.20 -2.97 13.31
N ALA A 160 3.18 -3.55 13.94
CA ALA A 160 3.35 -4.45 15.09
C ALA A 160 4.13 -5.71 14.71
N THR A 161 3.96 -6.20 13.50
CA THR A 161 4.70 -7.35 12.97
C THR A 161 6.03 -6.97 12.31
N GLU A 162 6.45 -5.73 12.46
CA GLU A 162 7.75 -5.20 12.00
C GLU A 162 7.96 -5.27 10.47
N GLN A 163 6.89 -5.27 9.70
CA GLN A 163 6.98 -5.16 8.25
C GLN A 163 7.39 -3.73 7.88
N ARG A 164 8.43 -3.62 7.06
CA ARG A 164 9.02 -2.33 6.69
C ARG A 164 8.59 -1.84 5.31
N ILE A 165 7.82 -2.66 4.61
CA ILE A 165 7.24 -2.34 3.30
C ILE A 165 5.73 -2.38 3.48
N LEU A 166 5.05 -1.28 3.15
CA LEU A 166 3.60 -1.16 3.24
C LEU A 166 3.02 -0.96 1.85
N LEU A 167 2.09 -1.83 1.50
CA LEU A 167 1.36 -1.81 0.23
C LEU A 167 -0.10 -1.46 0.52
N LEU A 168 -0.55 -0.28 0.11
CA LEU A 168 -1.89 0.21 0.40
C LEU A 168 -2.71 0.32 -0.88
N ASP A 169 -3.83 -0.39 -0.92
CA ASP A 169 -4.78 -0.39 -2.02
C ASP A 169 -5.95 0.53 -1.72
N GLU A 170 -5.98 1.67 -2.40
CA GLU A 170 -7.02 2.69 -2.25
C GLU A 170 -7.39 2.99 -0.79
N PRO A 171 -6.40 3.33 0.06
CA PRO A 171 -6.63 3.46 1.50
C PRO A 171 -7.53 4.64 1.87
N LEU A 172 -7.78 5.57 0.94
CA LEU A 172 -8.58 6.76 1.18
C LEU A 172 -10.05 6.61 0.77
N ALA A 173 -10.46 5.48 0.23
CA ALA A 173 -11.76 5.28 -0.43
C ALA A 173 -12.97 5.66 0.44
N ASN A 174 -12.94 5.36 1.73
CA ASN A 174 -14.05 5.59 2.66
C ASN A 174 -13.70 6.58 3.77
N LEU A 175 -12.68 7.40 3.55
CA LEU A 175 -12.25 8.39 4.53
C LEU A 175 -12.77 9.78 4.16
N ASP A 176 -13.15 10.54 5.19
CA ASP A 176 -13.35 11.98 5.03
C ASP A 176 -12.00 12.68 4.82
N ARG A 177 -12.04 13.96 4.47
CA ARG A 177 -10.82 14.73 4.18
C ARG A 177 -9.86 14.76 5.37
N LYS A 178 -10.39 14.91 6.58
CA LYS A 178 -9.59 14.96 7.80
C LYS A 178 -8.93 13.63 8.14
N GLY A 179 -9.69 12.53 8.01
CA GLY A 179 -9.16 11.17 8.20
C GLY A 179 -8.10 10.81 7.16
N ALA A 180 -8.31 11.20 5.90
CA ALA A 180 -7.33 11.01 4.83
C ALA A 180 -6.03 11.79 5.11
N ALA A 181 -6.14 13.06 5.51
CA ALA A 181 -4.96 13.88 5.85
C ALA A 181 -4.17 13.30 7.02
N PHE A 182 -4.85 12.79 8.04
CA PHE A 182 -4.20 12.15 9.18
C PHE A 182 -3.45 10.88 8.76
N LEU A 183 -4.08 10.02 7.98
CA LEU A 183 -3.45 8.79 7.50
C LEU A 183 -2.21 9.11 6.65
N MET A 184 -2.33 10.04 5.73
CA MET A 184 -1.22 10.43 4.86
C MET A 184 -0.05 11.02 5.65
N ALA A 185 -0.32 11.88 6.62
CA ALA A 185 0.72 12.44 7.51
C ALA A 185 1.41 11.33 8.31
N SER A 186 0.66 10.37 8.82
CA SER A 186 1.21 9.21 9.55
C SER A 186 2.12 8.35 8.65
N LEU A 187 1.68 8.06 7.43
CA LEU A 187 2.47 7.30 6.45
C LEU A 187 3.75 8.04 6.07
N ARG A 188 3.68 9.35 5.90
CA ARG A 188 4.86 10.16 5.62
C ARG A 188 5.88 10.09 6.75
N THR A 189 5.43 10.17 7.99
CA THR A 189 6.28 10.04 9.18
C THR A 189 6.97 8.68 9.24
N LEU A 190 6.27 7.60 8.83
CA LEU A 190 6.87 6.28 8.75
C LEU A 190 8.04 6.23 7.77
N THR A 191 7.95 6.91 6.64
CA THR A 191 9.05 6.95 5.67
C THR A 191 10.31 7.59 6.26
N GLU A 192 10.15 8.57 7.13
CA GLU A 192 11.28 9.20 7.85
C GLU A 192 11.97 8.20 8.80
N SER A 193 11.26 7.18 9.24
CA SER A 193 11.78 6.06 10.03
C SER A 193 12.29 4.89 9.16
N GLY A 194 12.38 5.08 7.85
CA GLY A 194 12.95 4.10 6.93
C GLY A 194 11.95 3.10 6.34
N TYR A 195 10.65 3.29 6.52
CA TYR A 195 9.63 2.48 5.85
C TYR A 195 9.52 2.83 4.37
N ALA A 196 9.26 1.84 3.53
CA ALA A 196 8.85 2.04 2.15
C ALA A 196 7.33 1.90 2.05
N VAL A 197 6.69 2.87 1.43
CA VAL A 197 5.23 2.91 1.31
C VAL A 197 4.84 3.04 -0.15
N LEU A 198 4.07 2.10 -0.66
CA LEU A 198 3.47 2.15 -1.99
C LEU A 198 1.95 2.30 -1.84
N ILE A 199 1.41 3.37 -2.39
CA ILE A 199 -0.02 3.64 -2.40
C ILE A 199 -0.53 3.57 -3.83
N VAL A 200 -1.54 2.73 -4.06
CA VAL A 200 -2.35 2.75 -5.27
C VAL A 200 -3.59 3.58 -4.96
N GLU A 201 -3.79 4.67 -5.68
CA GLU A 201 -4.88 5.60 -5.39
C GLU A 201 -5.29 6.36 -6.66
N HIS A 202 -6.53 6.81 -6.71
CA HIS A 202 -7.04 7.70 -7.75
C HIS A 202 -7.43 9.09 -7.21
N ARG A 203 -7.49 9.28 -5.90
CA ARG A 203 -7.64 10.59 -5.23
C ARG A 203 -6.28 11.28 -5.12
N LEU A 204 -5.73 11.72 -6.25
CA LEU A 204 -4.35 12.16 -6.34
C LEU A 204 -4.04 13.39 -5.50
N GLU A 205 -4.95 14.34 -5.42
CA GLU A 205 -4.79 15.59 -4.69
C GLU A 205 -4.49 15.42 -3.20
N GLN A 206 -4.98 14.33 -2.60
CA GLN A 206 -4.78 14.03 -1.18
C GLN A 206 -3.47 13.31 -0.90
N VAL A 207 -2.87 12.68 -1.91
CA VAL A 207 -1.64 11.91 -1.79
C VAL A 207 -0.42 12.67 -2.29
N LEU A 208 -0.56 13.43 -3.37
CA LEU A 208 0.54 14.15 -4.02
C LEU A 208 1.39 15.00 -3.07
N PRO A 209 0.85 15.75 -2.10
CA PRO A 209 1.66 16.54 -1.17
C PRO A 209 2.60 15.69 -0.30
N PHE A 210 2.31 14.41 -0.12
CA PHE A 210 3.05 13.50 0.73
C PHE A 210 3.97 12.55 -0.05
N ALA A 211 3.79 12.44 -1.38
CA ALA A 211 4.54 11.51 -2.21
C ALA A 211 5.96 12.03 -2.50
N HIS A 212 6.94 11.14 -2.38
CA HIS A 212 8.30 11.38 -2.87
C HIS A 212 8.41 11.08 -4.36
N GLU A 213 7.67 10.07 -4.81
CA GLU A 213 7.67 9.60 -6.18
C GLU A 213 6.24 9.39 -6.66
N VAL A 214 6.00 9.64 -7.93
CA VAL A 214 4.71 9.41 -8.57
C VAL A 214 4.94 8.56 -9.81
N TRP A 215 4.23 7.46 -9.90
CA TRP A 215 4.32 6.51 -11.01
C TRP A 215 2.97 6.38 -11.71
N ARG A 216 3.00 6.31 -13.02
CA ARG A 216 1.81 6.10 -13.84
C ARG A 216 1.87 4.75 -14.54
N LEU A 217 0.77 3.99 -14.41
CA LEU A 217 0.52 2.80 -15.22
C LEU A 217 -0.29 3.21 -16.45
N ARG A 218 0.27 2.97 -17.63
CA ARG A 218 -0.40 3.23 -18.91
C ARG A 218 -0.02 2.13 -19.91
N ASN A 219 -1.03 1.51 -20.54
CA ASN A 219 -0.84 0.46 -21.53
C ASN A 219 0.12 -0.66 -21.08
N GLY A 220 0.04 -1.07 -19.81
CA GLY A 220 0.88 -2.11 -19.23
C GLY A 220 2.29 -1.67 -18.84
N SER A 221 2.66 -0.42 -19.08
CA SER A 221 3.97 0.14 -18.76
C SER A 221 3.90 1.03 -17.52
N LEU A 222 4.95 0.98 -16.70
CA LEU A 222 5.11 1.83 -15.52
C LEU A 222 6.15 2.92 -15.81
N ALA A 223 5.77 4.16 -15.62
CA ALA A 223 6.66 5.29 -15.84
C ALA A 223 6.63 6.26 -14.66
N ARG A 224 7.81 6.60 -14.16
CA ARG A 224 7.96 7.64 -13.12
C ARG A 224 7.66 9.01 -13.72
N GLN A 225 6.79 9.75 -13.06
CA GLN A 225 6.40 11.10 -13.48
C GLN A 225 7.32 12.11 -12.82
N THR A 226 8.06 12.86 -13.60
CA THR A 226 9.08 13.80 -13.09
C THR A 226 8.78 15.26 -13.43
N ASP A 227 7.89 15.53 -14.40
CA ASP A 227 7.53 16.89 -14.75
C ASP A 227 6.23 17.34 -14.07
N GLN A 228 6.17 18.64 -13.76
CA GLN A 228 5.01 19.23 -13.07
C GLN A 228 3.76 19.24 -13.96
N GLU A 229 3.90 19.23 -15.26
CA GLU A 229 2.80 19.26 -16.21
C GLU A 229 2.10 17.90 -16.24
N SER A 230 2.85 16.81 -16.28
CA SER A 230 2.32 15.44 -16.15
C SER A 230 1.61 15.23 -14.82
N LEU A 231 2.15 15.79 -13.74
CA LEU A 231 1.53 15.71 -12.40
C LEU A 231 0.23 16.52 -12.33
N ARG A 232 0.18 17.68 -12.98
CA ARG A 232 -1.04 18.50 -13.07
C ARG A 232 -2.10 17.85 -13.96
N ALA A 233 -1.69 17.26 -15.08
CA ALA A 233 -2.59 16.54 -15.97
C ALA A 233 -3.20 15.28 -15.35
N ALA A 234 -2.55 14.74 -14.32
CA ALA A 234 -3.04 13.60 -13.55
C ALA A 234 -4.10 13.99 -12.52
N GLN A 235 -4.21 15.28 -12.18
CA GLN A 235 -5.28 15.77 -11.30
C GLN A 235 -6.58 15.82 -12.09
N PRO A 236 -7.69 15.25 -11.59
CA PRO A 236 -9.00 15.50 -12.18
C PRO A 236 -9.21 17.02 -12.21
N GLU A 237 -9.71 17.55 -13.33
CA GLU A 237 -10.07 18.97 -13.42
C GLU A 237 -10.83 19.35 -12.16
N ALA A 238 -10.27 20.26 -11.37
CA ALA A 238 -10.96 20.81 -10.22
C ALA A 238 -12.33 21.27 -10.74
N ALA A 239 -13.39 20.73 -10.16
CA ALA A 239 -14.74 21.07 -10.55
C ALA A 239 -14.80 22.59 -10.66
N LYS A 240 -15.03 23.09 -11.87
CA LYS A 240 -15.15 24.53 -12.11
C LYS A 240 -16.14 25.09 -11.10
N PRO A 241 -15.81 26.16 -10.39
CA PRO A 241 -16.76 26.76 -9.46
C PRO A 241 -18.05 27.02 -10.25
N ILE A 242 -19.15 26.50 -9.73
CA ILE A 242 -20.49 26.74 -10.28
C ILE A 242 -20.64 28.26 -10.36
N PRO A 243 -20.94 28.85 -11.56
CA PRO A 243 -21.14 30.27 -11.67
C PRO A 243 -22.24 30.71 -10.70
N ALA A 244 -22.00 31.77 -9.97
CA ALA A 244 -22.91 32.35 -8.97
C ALA A 244 -24.16 33.02 -9.59
N GLU A 245 -24.61 32.58 -10.75
CA GLU A 245 -25.78 33.08 -11.44
C GLU A 245 -26.81 31.96 -11.66
N ALA A 246 -27.47 31.58 -10.59
CA ALA A 246 -28.81 31.02 -10.59
C ALA A 246 -29.38 31.07 -9.16
N ARG A 247 -29.75 32.28 -8.75
CA ARG A 247 -30.69 32.50 -7.64
C ARG A 247 -32.03 32.99 -8.22
#